data_135c891d33be8a1b35111c79800793ed
#
_entry.id   135c891d33be8a1b35111c79800793ed
#
_cell.length_a   1.000
_cell.length_b   1.000
_cell.length_c   1.000
_cell.angle_alpha   90.00
_cell.angle_beta   90.00
_cell.angle_gamma   90.00
#
_symmetry.space_group_name_H-M   'P 1'
#
loop_
_entity.id
_entity.type
_entity.pdbx_description
1 polymer ?
#
loop_
_entity_poly.entity_id
_entity_poly.type
_entity_poly.pdbx_seq_one_letter_code
_entity_poly.pdbx_strand_id
1 'polypeptide(L)'
;MARSFITKDANGNPAIRKPRGGEQMYRGTPRYCSMAAHQRRDQGRVDDLWGWLHTLVELHCGLPWRNERDEARVAKMKGEMAPEKLCERCPAEFLPIHKYLTILKYESRPDYFAIYTHLLEGIRRCKSSFMYPYEWEDSPREVETALSISENSITTKKPATKVHMARRMYPQARSEYFKENALGF
;
A
#
# COMPACT_ATOMS: atom_id res chain seq x y z
N MET A 1 -13.55 -4.82 11.61
CA MET A 1 -14.57 -3.76 11.66
C MET A 1 -13.90 -2.41 11.43
N ALA A 2 -14.31 -1.69 10.40
CA ALA A 2 -13.89 -0.32 10.19
C ALA A 2 -14.65 0.62 11.16
N ARG A 3 -14.02 1.70 11.57
CA ARG A 3 -14.62 2.75 12.40
C ARG A 3 -14.38 4.10 11.75
N SER A 4 -15.41 4.95 11.70
CA SER A 4 -15.24 6.30 11.17
C SER A 4 -14.18 7.07 11.98
N PHE A 5 -13.18 7.61 11.29
CA PHE A 5 -12.16 8.48 11.85
C PHE A 5 -12.72 9.88 12.14
N ILE A 6 -13.75 10.26 11.39
CA ILE A 6 -14.44 11.55 11.52
C ILE A 6 -15.68 11.38 12.39
N THR A 7 -15.94 12.37 13.21
CA THR A 7 -17.13 12.53 14.06
C THR A 7 -17.65 13.96 13.91
N LYS A 8 -18.73 14.29 14.61
CA LYS A 8 -19.21 15.66 14.76
C LYS A 8 -18.81 16.21 16.13
N ASP A 9 -18.41 17.47 16.18
CA ASP A 9 -18.20 18.21 17.43
C ASP A 9 -19.53 18.62 18.06
N ALA A 10 -19.47 19.33 19.19
CA ALA A 10 -20.66 19.83 19.91
C ALA A 10 -21.52 20.80 19.06
N ASN A 11 -20.91 21.42 18.05
CA ASN A 11 -21.58 22.38 17.15
C ASN A 11 -22.07 21.72 15.86
N GLY A 12 -21.89 20.39 15.73
CA GLY A 12 -22.27 19.62 14.54
C GLY A 12 -21.23 19.64 13.41
N ASN A 13 -20.09 20.31 13.57
CA ASN A 13 -19.03 20.37 12.59
C ASN A 13 -18.22 19.07 12.54
N PRO A 14 -17.71 18.69 11.36
CA PRO A 14 -16.81 17.56 11.25
C PRO A 14 -15.53 17.77 12.08
N ALA A 15 -15.17 16.76 12.84
CA ALA A 15 -13.97 16.78 13.68
C ALA A 15 -13.28 15.41 13.68
N ILE A 16 -11.98 15.41 13.88
CA ILE A 16 -11.24 14.16 14.09
C ILE A 16 -11.71 13.54 15.41
N ARG A 17 -12.06 12.27 15.34
CA ARG A 17 -12.44 11.53 16.54
C ARG A 17 -11.27 11.48 17.51
N LYS A 18 -11.47 11.98 18.71
CA LYS A 18 -10.48 11.88 19.79
C LYS A 18 -10.21 10.41 20.13
N PRO A 19 -8.96 10.05 20.42
CA PRO A 19 -8.64 8.73 20.99
C PRO A 19 -9.49 8.49 22.24
N ARG A 20 -9.97 7.26 22.43
CA ARG A 20 -10.79 6.91 23.59
C ARG A 20 -10.02 6.96 24.90
N GLY A 21 -8.69 6.81 24.80
CA GLY A 21 -7.87 6.58 25.97
C GLY A 21 -8.08 5.18 26.56
N GLY A 22 -7.19 4.80 27.46
CA GLY A 22 -7.21 3.47 28.05
C GLY A 22 -6.80 2.36 27.08
N GLU A 23 -6.77 1.14 27.60
CA GLU A 23 -6.37 -0.05 26.83
C GLU A 23 -7.48 -0.48 25.89
N GLN A 24 -7.16 -0.55 24.60
CA GLN A 24 -8.08 -1.00 23.58
C GLN A 24 -7.91 -2.50 23.33
N MET A 25 -9.00 -3.15 22.91
CA MET A 25 -8.93 -4.53 22.45
C MET A 25 -7.98 -4.63 21.25
N TYR A 26 -7.09 -5.60 21.26
CA TYR A 26 -6.18 -5.85 20.14
C TYR A 26 -6.94 -6.08 18.85
N ARG A 27 -6.54 -5.39 17.80
CA ARG A 27 -7.12 -5.53 16.47
C ARG A 27 -6.03 -5.44 15.43
N GLY A 28 -5.93 -6.45 14.61
CA GLY A 28 -4.98 -6.54 13.52
C GLY A 28 -4.23 -7.87 13.50
N THR A 29 -3.47 -8.07 12.47
CA THR A 29 -2.55 -9.21 12.36
C THR A 29 -1.20 -8.79 12.93
N PRO A 30 -0.64 -9.50 13.93
CA PRO A 30 0.61 -9.11 14.58
C PRO A 30 1.74 -8.80 13.58
N ARG A 31 1.81 -9.56 12.50
CA ARG A 31 2.81 -9.39 11.45
C ARG A 31 2.81 -8.00 10.82
N TYR A 32 1.63 -7.44 10.54
CA TYR A 32 1.50 -6.22 9.74
C TYR A 32 1.11 -4.98 10.53
N CYS A 33 0.44 -5.12 11.67
CA CYS A 33 -0.08 -3.99 12.42
C CYS A 33 1.00 -3.01 12.90
N SER A 34 0.60 -1.79 13.22
CA SER A 34 1.45 -0.76 13.79
C SER A 34 1.86 -1.06 15.24
N MET A 35 2.85 -0.32 15.74
CA MET A 35 3.20 -0.38 17.17
C MET A 35 2.05 0.13 18.07
N ALA A 36 1.23 1.07 17.61
CA ALA A 36 0.05 1.52 18.38
C ALA A 36 -0.94 0.38 18.60
N ALA A 37 -1.12 -0.54 17.63
CA ALA A 37 -1.95 -1.72 17.80
C ALA A 37 -1.40 -2.67 18.88
N HIS A 38 -0.09 -2.95 18.87
CA HIS A 38 0.55 -3.74 19.92
C HIS A 38 0.43 -3.10 21.29
N GLN A 39 0.50 -1.78 21.36
CA GLN A 39 0.33 -0.99 22.59
C GLN A 39 -1.13 -0.78 22.99
N ARG A 40 -2.09 -1.43 22.33
CA ARG A 40 -3.53 -1.31 22.61
C ARG A 40 -4.05 0.13 22.54
N ARG A 41 -3.39 0.98 21.73
CA ARG A 41 -3.86 2.35 21.48
C ARG A 41 -4.87 2.41 20.33
N ASP A 42 -5.66 3.49 20.28
CA ASP A 42 -6.52 3.75 19.12
C ASP A 42 -5.68 3.88 17.85
N GLN A 43 -6.19 3.30 16.76
CA GLN A 43 -5.55 3.29 15.45
C GLN A 43 -6.20 4.31 14.53
N GLY A 44 -5.39 4.99 13.74
CA GLY A 44 -5.78 5.99 12.78
C GLY A 44 -5.18 5.75 11.38
N ARG A 45 -5.19 6.79 10.56
CA ARG A 45 -4.69 6.74 9.18
C ARG A 45 -3.23 6.30 9.07
N VAL A 46 -2.42 6.69 10.03
CA VAL A 46 -0.98 6.36 10.09
C VAL A 46 -0.78 4.87 10.32
N ASP A 47 -1.65 4.25 11.11
CA ASP A 47 -1.56 2.82 11.43
C ASP A 47 -1.88 1.96 10.20
N ASP A 48 -2.80 2.40 9.34
CA ASP A 48 -3.09 1.75 8.06
C ASP A 48 -1.87 1.83 7.12
N LEU A 49 -1.17 2.96 7.10
CA LEU A 49 0.07 3.11 6.32
C LEU A 49 1.22 2.25 6.85
N TRP A 50 1.32 2.04 8.17
CA TRP A 50 2.25 1.07 8.72
C TRP A 50 1.95 -0.35 8.27
N GLY A 51 0.66 -0.75 8.31
CA GLY A 51 0.23 -2.05 7.80
C GLY A 51 0.55 -2.22 6.31
N TRP A 52 0.30 -1.19 5.52
CA TRP A 52 0.64 -1.13 4.11
C TRP A 52 2.15 -1.25 3.87
N LEU A 53 2.99 -0.49 4.58
CA LEU A 53 4.45 -0.55 4.42
C LEU A 53 5.00 -1.93 4.79
N HIS A 54 4.55 -2.51 5.91
CA HIS A 54 4.96 -3.87 6.29
C HIS A 54 4.55 -4.91 5.24
N THR A 55 3.37 -4.75 4.61
CA THR A 55 2.93 -5.62 3.52
C THR A 55 3.84 -5.49 2.31
N LEU A 56 4.24 -4.27 1.93
CA LEU A 56 5.16 -4.07 0.82
C LEU A 56 6.54 -4.69 1.09
N VAL A 57 7.08 -4.53 2.30
CA VAL A 57 8.35 -5.17 2.69
C VAL A 57 8.23 -6.69 2.64
N GLU A 58 7.12 -7.26 3.14
CA GLU A 58 6.88 -8.70 3.09
C GLU A 58 6.86 -9.23 1.66
N LEU A 59 6.14 -8.55 0.76
CA LEU A 59 6.04 -8.93 -0.65
C LEU A 59 7.38 -8.82 -1.38
N HIS A 60 8.22 -7.88 -0.99
CA HIS A 60 9.50 -7.63 -1.68
C HIS A 60 10.63 -8.54 -1.20
N CYS A 61 10.82 -8.66 0.11
CA CYS A 61 11.97 -9.38 0.67
C CYS A 61 11.65 -10.23 1.92
N GLY A 62 10.40 -10.20 2.38
CA GLY A 62 9.97 -10.84 3.61
C GLY A 62 10.29 -10.03 4.87
N LEU A 63 9.42 -10.09 5.85
CA LEU A 63 9.61 -9.42 7.15
C LEU A 63 10.54 -10.23 8.05
N PRO A 64 11.42 -9.60 8.84
CA PRO A 64 12.30 -10.28 9.78
C PRO A 64 11.56 -11.16 10.80
N TRP A 65 10.34 -10.79 11.16
CA TRP A 65 9.47 -11.51 12.11
C TRP A 65 8.41 -12.41 11.44
N ARG A 66 8.56 -12.71 10.15
CA ARG A 66 7.54 -13.46 9.38
C ARG A 66 7.20 -14.84 9.96
N ASN A 67 8.17 -15.49 10.63
CA ASN A 67 8.01 -16.81 11.20
C ASN A 67 7.62 -16.78 12.68
N GLU A 68 7.60 -15.60 13.32
CA GLU A 68 7.23 -15.46 14.71
C GLU A 68 5.70 -15.45 14.85
N ARG A 69 5.18 -16.19 15.83
CA ARG A 69 3.74 -16.29 16.12
C ARG A 69 3.35 -15.60 17.41
N ASP A 70 4.29 -15.43 18.31
CA ASP A 70 4.06 -14.76 19.59
C ASP A 70 3.97 -13.24 19.37
N GLU A 71 2.82 -12.66 19.75
CA GLU A 71 2.55 -11.23 19.56
C GLU A 71 3.57 -10.35 20.28
N ALA A 72 3.96 -10.71 21.52
CA ALA A 72 4.86 -9.88 22.32
C ALA A 72 6.28 -9.89 21.72
N ARG A 73 6.71 -11.05 21.20
CA ARG A 73 8.00 -11.15 20.50
C ARG A 73 7.99 -10.34 19.20
N VAL A 74 6.91 -10.42 18.41
CA VAL A 74 6.77 -9.59 17.20
C VAL A 74 6.83 -8.10 17.55
N ALA A 75 6.12 -7.67 18.59
CA ALA A 75 6.14 -6.27 19.05
C ALA A 75 7.56 -5.83 19.46
N LYS A 76 8.27 -6.68 20.20
CA LYS A 76 9.67 -6.42 20.58
C LYS A 76 10.57 -6.28 19.35
N MET A 77 10.52 -7.25 18.42
CA MET A 77 11.31 -7.22 17.20
C MET A 77 11.04 -5.96 16.37
N LYS A 78 9.78 -5.54 16.25
CA LYS A 78 9.42 -4.29 15.55
C LYS A 78 9.96 -3.05 16.25
N GLY A 79 9.87 -3.00 17.58
CA GLY A 79 10.34 -1.86 18.38
C GLY A 79 11.86 -1.69 18.36
N GLU A 80 12.60 -2.80 18.26
CA GLU A 80 14.07 -2.82 18.22
C GLU A 80 14.64 -2.72 16.79
N MET A 81 13.80 -2.86 15.76
CA MET A 81 14.23 -2.88 14.36
C MET A 81 14.62 -1.49 13.87
N ALA A 82 15.88 -1.32 13.51
CA ALA A 82 16.34 -0.09 12.86
C ALA A 82 15.70 0.06 11.46
N PRO A 83 15.24 1.26 11.09
CA PRO A 83 14.64 1.53 9.77
C PRO A 83 15.55 1.10 8.61
N GLU A 84 16.83 1.38 8.74
CA GLU A 84 17.85 1.04 7.74
C GLU A 84 17.94 -0.47 7.52
N LYS A 85 17.88 -1.25 8.60
CA LYS A 85 17.94 -2.71 8.54
C LYS A 85 16.65 -3.32 7.97
N LEU A 86 15.50 -2.77 8.34
CA LEU A 86 14.21 -3.21 7.78
C LEU A 86 14.15 -2.99 6.26
N CYS A 87 14.67 -1.86 5.80
CA CYS A 87 14.60 -1.43 4.40
C CYS A 87 15.87 -1.82 3.59
N GLU A 88 16.86 -2.51 4.17
CA GLU A 88 18.14 -2.81 3.54
C GLU A 88 18.01 -3.51 2.18
N ARG A 89 17.05 -4.41 2.07
CA ARG A 89 16.80 -5.19 0.85
C ARG A 89 15.60 -4.68 0.05
N CYS A 90 15.08 -3.52 0.42
CA CYS A 90 13.94 -2.89 -0.24
C CYS A 90 14.39 -1.81 -1.23
N PRO A 91 13.50 -1.34 -2.11
CA PRO A 91 13.73 -0.12 -2.87
C PRO A 91 14.12 1.04 -1.95
N ALA A 92 15.06 1.88 -2.39
CA ALA A 92 15.61 2.97 -1.58
C ALA A 92 14.54 3.94 -1.08
N GLU A 93 13.42 4.03 -1.79
CA GLU A 93 12.26 4.88 -1.49
C GLU A 93 11.49 4.43 -0.25
N PHE A 94 11.66 3.17 0.21
CA PHE A 94 10.96 2.69 1.40
C PHE A 94 11.53 3.30 2.69
N LEU A 95 12.82 3.56 2.74
CA LEU A 95 13.46 4.14 3.92
C LEU A 95 12.95 5.57 4.23
N PRO A 96 12.89 6.52 3.27
CA PRO A 96 12.28 7.82 3.54
C PRO A 96 10.80 7.73 3.91
N ILE A 97 10.03 6.81 3.30
CA ILE A 97 8.64 6.58 3.70
C ILE A 97 8.58 6.08 5.16
N HIS A 98 9.40 5.10 5.53
CA HIS A 98 9.45 4.61 6.91
C HIS A 98 9.76 5.73 7.91
N LYS A 99 10.80 6.52 7.63
CA LYS A 99 11.19 7.67 8.48
C LYS A 99 10.08 8.71 8.59
N TYR A 100 9.40 8.98 7.49
CA TYR A 100 8.23 9.86 7.48
C TYR A 100 7.10 9.33 8.37
N LEU A 101 6.73 8.05 8.26
CA LEU A 101 5.67 7.47 9.11
C LEU A 101 6.01 7.52 10.60
N THR A 102 7.29 7.47 10.97
CA THR A 102 7.75 7.46 12.37
C THR A 102 7.42 8.78 13.09
N ILE A 103 7.39 9.90 12.38
CA ILE A 103 7.12 11.23 12.96
C ILE A 103 5.63 11.57 13.02
N LEU A 104 4.78 10.81 12.36
CA LEU A 104 3.34 11.05 12.34
C LEU A 104 2.66 10.55 13.62
N LYS A 105 1.61 11.27 14.02
CA LYS A 105 0.78 10.95 15.19
C LYS A 105 -0.61 10.51 14.75
N TYR A 106 -1.42 10.05 15.70
CA TYR A 106 -2.81 9.62 15.45
C TYR A 106 -3.62 10.67 14.68
N GLU A 107 -3.51 11.94 15.06
CA GLU A 107 -4.26 13.04 14.45
C GLU A 107 -3.68 13.51 13.13
N SER A 108 -2.43 13.15 12.83
CA SER A 108 -1.74 13.62 11.63
C SER A 108 -2.48 13.20 10.37
N ARG A 109 -2.64 14.14 9.43
CA ARG A 109 -2.98 13.80 8.07
C ARG A 109 -1.71 13.42 7.32
N PRO A 110 -1.57 12.18 6.85
CA PRO A 110 -0.41 11.81 6.05
C PRO A 110 -0.39 12.59 4.73
N ASP A 111 0.79 13.02 4.31
CA ASP A 111 1.00 13.52 2.96
C ASP A 111 1.08 12.32 1.99
N TYR A 112 -0.08 11.92 1.51
CA TYR A 112 -0.20 10.82 0.55
C TYR A 112 0.47 11.15 -0.79
N PHE A 113 0.59 12.45 -1.14
CA PHE A 113 1.26 12.85 -2.36
C PHE A 113 2.78 12.67 -2.25
N ALA A 114 3.38 12.98 -1.11
CA ALA A 114 4.79 12.70 -0.87
C ALA A 114 5.09 11.19 -0.94
N ILE A 115 4.24 10.36 -0.33
CA ILE A 115 4.36 8.89 -0.41
C ILE A 115 4.25 8.43 -1.88
N TYR A 116 3.25 8.92 -2.61
CA TYR A 116 3.06 8.60 -4.02
C TYR A 116 4.27 9.01 -4.87
N THR A 117 4.86 10.18 -4.60
CA THR A 117 6.04 10.67 -5.31
C THR A 117 7.24 9.75 -5.09
N HIS A 118 7.47 9.28 -3.86
CA HIS A 118 8.51 8.28 -3.58
C HIS A 118 8.30 6.99 -4.37
N LEU A 119 7.05 6.49 -4.44
CA LEU A 119 6.74 5.28 -5.21
C LEU A 119 6.97 5.48 -6.71
N LEU A 120 6.59 6.64 -7.26
CA LEU A 120 6.86 6.97 -8.66
C LEU A 120 8.35 7.01 -8.96
N GLU A 121 9.16 7.55 -8.06
CA GLU A 121 10.62 7.57 -8.21
C GLU A 121 11.18 6.15 -8.26
N GLY A 122 10.70 5.26 -7.38
CA GLY A 122 11.05 3.85 -7.40
C GLY A 122 10.71 3.18 -8.74
N ILE A 123 9.51 3.42 -9.28
CA ILE A 123 9.09 2.90 -10.59
C ILE A 123 10.02 3.39 -11.70
N ARG A 124 10.35 4.69 -11.72
CA ARG A 124 11.25 5.29 -12.71
C ARG A 124 12.66 4.68 -12.61
N ARG A 125 13.18 4.55 -11.40
CA ARG A 125 14.49 3.96 -11.16
C ARG A 125 14.57 2.51 -11.62
N CYS A 126 13.51 1.74 -11.44
CA CYS A 126 13.40 0.37 -11.95
C CYS A 126 13.13 0.31 -13.47
N LYS A 127 13.07 1.46 -14.17
CA LYS A 127 12.70 1.56 -15.59
C LYS A 127 11.40 0.84 -15.91
N SER A 128 10.47 0.80 -14.96
CA SER A 128 9.15 0.21 -15.08
C SER A 128 8.07 1.25 -15.34
N SER A 129 6.88 0.83 -15.63
CA SER A 129 5.71 1.69 -15.81
C SER A 129 4.44 0.97 -15.40
N PHE A 130 3.38 1.74 -15.15
CA PHE A 130 2.04 1.18 -14.88
C PHE A 130 1.43 0.43 -16.08
N MET A 131 2.04 0.54 -17.26
CA MET A 131 1.63 -0.14 -18.48
C MET A 131 2.38 -1.46 -18.70
N TYR A 132 3.34 -1.77 -17.84
CA TYR A 132 4.06 -3.04 -17.96
C TYR A 132 3.11 -4.21 -17.67
N PRO A 133 3.13 -5.27 -18.50
CA PRO A 133 2.32 -6.45 -18.25
C PRO A 133 2.77 -7.09 -16.92
N TYR A 134 1.81 -7.65 -16.19
CA TYR A 134 2.14 -8.46 -15.03
C TYR A 134 2.73 -9.80 -15.47
N GLU A 135 3.51 -10.43 -14.60
CA GLU A 135 4.15 -11.74 -14.87
C GLU A 135 3.16 -12.86 -15.25
N TRP A 136 1.89 -12.71 -14.84
CA TRP A 136 0.81 -13.65 -15.17
C TRP A 136 -0.02 -13.23 -16.38
N GLU A 137 0.33 -12.15 -17.06
CA GLU A 137 -0.30 -11.73 -18.31
C GLU A 137 0.54 -12.23 -19.48
N ASP A 138 -0.13 -12.81 -20.49
CA ASP A 138 0.54 -13.24 -21.72
C ASP A 138 1.29 -12.06 -22.34
N SER A 139 2.55 -12.30 -22.71
CA SER A 139 3.33 -11.26 -23.35
C SER A 139 2.74 -10.97 -24.75
N PRO A 140 2.78 -9.71 -25.22
CA PRO A 140 2.30 -9.38 -26.56
C PRO A 140 2.94 -10.24 -27.68
N ARG A 141 4.17 -10.71 -27.48
CA ARG A 141 4.87 -11.60 -28.42
C ARG A 141 4.23 -12.98 -28.50
N GLU A 142 3.75 -13.53 -27.39
CA GLU A 142 3.07 -14.83 -27.37
C GLU A 142 1.70 -14.76 -28.03
N VAL A 143 1.00 -13.63 -27.86
CA VAL A 143 -0.28 -13.38 -28.52
C VAL A 143 -0.12 -13.22 -30.04
N GLU A 144 0.91 -12.50 -30.50
CA GLU A 144 1.22 -12.37 -31.95
C GLU A 144 1.63 -13.73 -32.55
N THR A 145 2.43 -14.52 -31.85
CA THR A 145 2.84 -15.85 -32.30
C THR A 145 1.64 -16.81 -32.35
N ALA A 146 0.74 -16.76 -31.37
CA ALA A 146 -0.48 -17.54 -31.37
C ALA A 146 -1.46 -17.15 -32.50
N LEU A 147 -1.54 -15.87 -32.81
CA LEU A 147 -2.36 -15.32 -33.92
C LEU A 147 -1.79 -15.74 -35.28
N SER A 148 -0.46 -15.66 -35.48
CA SER A 148 0.19 -16.06 -36.72
C SER A 148 0.11 -17.59 -37.00
N ILE A 149 0.06 -18.40 -35.96
CA ILE A 149 -0.17 -19.87 -36.08
C ILE A 149 -1.62 -20.17 -36.45
N SER A 150 -2.59 -19.34 -36.01
CA SER A 150 -4.01 -19.56 -36.30
C SER A 150 -4.44 -19.15 -37.71
N GLU A 151 -3.70 -18.27 -38.38
CA GLU A 151 -3.97 -17.85 -39.76
C GLU A 151 -3.63 -18.91 -40.81
N ASN A 152 -2.84 -19.90 -40.47
CA ASN A 152 -2.45 -20.99 -41.39
C ASN A 152 -3.38 -22.22 -41.33
N SER A 153 -4.46 -22.18 -40.55
CA SER A 153 -5.47 -23.25 -40.52
C SER A 153 -6.81 -22.71 -40.99
N ILE A 154 -7.06 -22.86 -42.29
CA ILE A 154 -8.36 -22.57 -42.89
C ILE A 154 -9.39 -23.58 -42.39
N THR A 155 -10.20 -23.20 -41.43
CA THR A 155 -11.61 -23.69 -41.31
C THR A 155 -12.43 -22.74 -40.46
N THR A 156 -13.50 -22.30 -41.07
CA THR A 156 -14.66 -21.54 -40.56
C THR A 156 -14.99 -21.73 -39.10
N LYS A 157 -14.63 -20.77 -38.24
CA LYS A 157 -15.33 -20.45 -36.98
C LYS A 157 -15.25 -18.96 -36.74
N LYS A 158 -16.40 -18.40 -36.28
CA LYS A 158 -16.62 -16.97 -35.99
C LYS A 158 -15.40 -16.31 -35.31
N PRO A 159 -15.11 -15.04 -35.64
CA PRO A 159 -14.00 -14.35 -35.02
C PRO A 159 -14.20 -14.35 -33.51
N ALA A 160 -13.27 -14.97 -32.81
CA ALA A 160 -13.17 -14.81 -31.37
C ALA A 160 -13.16 -13.31 -31.09
N THR A 161 -14.05 -12.89 -30.21
CA THR A 161 -14.16 -11.53 -29.68
C THR A 161 -12.75 -10.98 -29.51
N LYS A 162 -12.41 -9.93 -30.24
CA LYS A 162 -11.21 -9.14 -29.98
C LYS A 162 -11.26 -8.83 -28.49
N VAL A 163 -10.47 -9.53 -27.71
CA VAL A 163 -10.16 -9.09 -26.37
C VAL A 163 -9.46 -7.77 -26.58
N HIS A 164 -10.24 -6.70 -26.52
CA HIS A 164 -9.70 -5.36 -26.40
C HIS A 164 -8.88 -5.46 -25.10
N MET A 165 -7.56 -5.58 -25.25
CA MET A 165 -6.65 -5.10 -24.22
C MET A 165 -7.04 -3.64 -24.03
N ALA A 166 -8.02 -3.40 -23.18
CA ALA A 166 -8.30 -2.06 -22.71
C ALA A 166 -6.96 -1.64 -22.13
N ARG A 167 -6.25 -0.75 -22.83
CA ARG A 167 -5.06 -0.08 -22.30
C ARG A 167 -5.46 0.31 -20.90
N ARG A 168 -4.94 -0.40 -19.89
CA ARG A 168 -5.11 0.00 -18.50
C ARG A 168 -4.35 1.30 -18.34
N MET A 169 -4.98 2.39 -18.80
CA MET A 169 -4.54 3.71 -18.43
C MET A 169 -4.82 3.84 -16.94
N TYR A 170 -3.85 3.45 -16.13
CA TYR A 170 -3.82 3.96 -14.77
C TYR A 170 -3.52 5.46 -14.91
N PRO A 171 -4.51 6.34 -14.71
CA PRO A 171 -4.26 7.75 -14.77
C PRO A 171 -3.19 8.06 -13.73
N GLN A 172 -2.11 8.71 -14.14
CA GLN A 172 -1.15 9.23 -13.16
C GLN A 172 -1.96 10.07 -12.19
N ALA A 173 -1.90 9.72 -10.91
CA ALA A 173 -2.65 10.45 -9.91
C ALA A 173 -2.17 11.91 -9.95
N ARG A 174 -3.09 12.83 -10.18
CA ARG A 174 -2.79 14.26 -10.20
C ARG A 174 -2.64 14.75 -8.76
N SER A 175 -1.78 15.73 -8.53
CA SER A 175 -1.62 16.35 -7.21
C SER A 175 -2.94 16.81 -6.60
N GLU A 176 -3.90 17.16 -7.44
CA GLU A 176 -5.26 17.57 -7.04
C GLU A 176 -6.01 16.49 -6.27
N TYR A 177 -5.76 15.20 -6.54
CA TYR A 177 -6.39 14.09 -5.82
C TYR A 177 -5.92 13.96 -4.36
N PHE A 178 -4.80 14.61 -4.04
CA PHE A 178 -4.19 14.58 -2.71
C PHE A 178 -4.43 15.86 -1.92
N LYS A 179 -5.11 16.86 -2.53
CA LYS A 179 -5.46 18.10 -1.82
C LYS A 179 -6.39 17.80 -0.66
N GLU A 180 -6.20 18.54 0.41
CA GLU A 180 -7.15 18.52 1.52
C GLU A 180 -8.53 18.98 1.01
N ASN A 181 -9.57 18.24 1.36
CA ASN A 181 -10.92 18.72 1.19
C ASN A 181 -11.24 19.79 2.26
N ALA A 182 -12.42 20.41 2.17
CA ALA A 182 -12.87 21.44 3.13
C ALA A 182 -12.88 20.95 4.60
N LEU A 183 -12.73 19.65 4.84
CA LEU A 183 -12.70 19.01 6.16
C LEU A 183 -11.27 18.70 6.65
N GLY A 184 -10.23 19.07 5.89
CA GLY A 184 -8.85 18.77 6.22
C GLY A 184 -8.45 17.27 6.07
N PHE A 185 -9.16 16.55 5.19
CA PHE A 185 -8.94 15.11 4.95
C PHE A 185 -8.48 14.80 3.54
#